data_69d31c908c33a7e6250cc41c42a93b5d
#
_entry.id   69d31c908c33a7e6250cc41c42a93b5d
#
_cell.length_a   1.000
_cell.length_b   1.000
_cell.length_c   1.000
_cell.angle_alpha   90.00
_cell.angle_beta   90.00
_cell.angle_gamma   90.00
#
_symmetry.space_group_name_H-M   'P 1'
#
loop_
_entity.id
_entity.type
_entity.pdbx_description
1 polymer ?
#
loop_
_entity_poly.entity_id
_entity_poly.type
_entity_poly.pdbx_seq_one_letter_code
_entity_poly.pdbx_strand_id
1 'polypeptide(L)'
;MQRSLVGSEMCIRDRDKDDPQLIFESMNSTGLALSQTDLIRNYVLMRLPVEQQTRLYQKYWFPMEQSYGNEYELLFNSFMRDYLTIKQTEIPRKDGVYEAFKHFVDTCGRSIEEIVADIFEFSSYYSKMTLHKEADKNLNEAFMRLSQLKVDVCYPFLLPVYRDYVHQITSADEFLAIICRVESYVFRRAVCGIPTNSLNKTFMLLYRQINPEKYMESLDAALISADNYKRFPTDREFMEALLSKDVYNFPRRNYLLSMLENKDRKERISIGDYTIEHIMPQSANLSSEWQSMLGEQWQDVHEKYLHNLGNLTLTAYNSELSNRSFSEKKTIPGGFNDSPLRLNEYPRQVNKWGTEQIEERAQTLARKACQIWMRPALPQEVVDSYKKKSAPAPSVYSMETYDWSPAMLELFHILRKRILNLDPSVREVFLKLYIAYKVQTNFVDIVPQKRSLRLSLNIPFNEVIDPEGICRNVKGLGRWGNGEVEIMMNDSSHLETIMELIQQACNRQIEE
;
A
#
# COMPACT_ATOMS: atom_id res chain seq x y z
N MET A 1 -5.97 3.94 -47.32
CA MET A 1 -4.67 3.67 -46.67
C MET A 1 -4.51 2.24 -46.15
N GLN A 2 -5.14 1.24 -46.76
CA GLN A 2 -5.05 -0.18 -46.33
C GLN A 2 -4.17 -1.07 -47.21
N ARG A 3 -3.45 -0.49 -48.17
CA ARG A 3 -2.62 -1.27 -49.14
C ARG A 3 -1.10 -1.30 -48.81
N SER A 4 -0.66 -0.59 -47.75
CA SER A 4 0.80 -0.53 -47.45
C SER A 4 1.25 -1.54 -46.38
N LEU A 5 0.33 -2.13 -45.64
CA LEU A 5 0.68 -3.11 -44.58
C LEU A 5 0.86 -4.54 -45.07
N VAL A 6 0.18 -4.92 -46.16
CA VAL A 6 0.24 -6.29 -46.72
C VAL A 6 1.61 -6.59 -47.38
N GLY A 7 2.33 -5.54 -47.84
CA GLY A 7 3.64 -5.71 -48.44
C GLY A 7 4.79 -5.94 -47.46
N SER A 8 4.69 -5.43 -46.24
CA SER A 8 5.70 -5.64 -45.17
C SER A 8 5.58 -6.98 -44.46
N GLU A 9 4.36 -7.50 -44.31
CA GLU A 9 4.15 -8.84 -43.75
C GLU A 9 4.69 -9.96 -44.62
N MET A 10 4.67 -9.80 -45.96
CA MET A 10 5.20 -10.81 -46.89
C MET A 10 6.72 -10.88 -46.90
N CYS A 11 7.44 -9.79 -46.58
CA CYS A 11 8.89 -9.79 -46.49
C CYS A 11 9.45 -10.41 -45.19
N ILE A 12 8.65 -10.50 -44.13
CA ILE A 12 9.07 -11.02 -42.82
C ILE A 12 8.98 -12.55 -42.78
N ARG A 13 8.17 -13.19 -43.63
CA ARG A 13 7.95 -14.65 -43.64
C ARG A 13 8.99 -15.49 -44.36
N ASP A 14 9.96 -14.91 -45.02
CA ASP A 14 10.81 -15.65 -45.97
C ASP A 14 12.23 -15.99 -45.47
N ARG A 15 12.48 -15.90 -44.15
CA ARG A 15 13.72 -16.38 -43.55
C ARG A 15 13.45 -17.31 -42.38
N ASP A 16 13.64 -18.59 -42.57
CA ASP A 16 13.53 -19.66 -41.56
C ASP A 16 14.45 -19.50 -40.32
N LYS A 17 15.08 -18.33 -40.14
CA LYS A 17 16.04 -18.05 -39.04
C LYS A 17 15.70 -16.82 -38.19
N ASP A 18 14.75 -16.01 -38.59
CA ASP A 18 14.39 -14.80 -37.82
C ASP A 18 13.31 -15.12 -36.82
N ASP A 19 13.57 -14.85 -35.53
CA ASP A 19 12.58 -14.97 -34.47
C ASP A 19 11.50 -13.88 -34.63
N PRO A 20 10.24 -14.25 -34.95
CA PRO A 20 9.16 -13.27 -35.14
C PRO A 20 8.96 -12.35 -33.93
N GLN A 21 9.28 -12.85 -32.76
CA GLN A 21 9.17 -12.09 -31.51
C GLN A 21 10.22 -10.98 -31.42
N LEU A 22 11.48 -11.26 -31.80
CA LEU A 22 12.54 -10.25 -31.82
C LEU A 22 12.28 -9.17 -32.87
N ILE A 23 11.74 -9.57 -34.05
CA ILE A 23 11.33 -8.62 -35.09
C ILE A 23 10.20 -7.71 -34.55
N PHE A 24 9.20 -8.28 -33.93
CA PHE A 24 8.08 -7.55 -33.32
C PHE A 24 8.55 -6.56 -32.24
N GLU A 25 9.43 -6.99 -31.35
CA GLU A 25 10.00 -6.14 -30.30
C GLU A 25 10.84 -4.99 -30.89
N SER A 26 11.63 -5.28 -31.93
CA SER A 26 12.42 -4.28 -32.67
C SER A 26 11.54 -3.25 -33.36
N MET A 27 10.48 -3.69 -34.03
CA MET A 27 9.53 -2.78 -34.72
C MET A 27 8.78 -1.92 -33.73
N ASN A 28 8.45 -2.46 -32.55
CA ASN A 28 7.77 -1.72 -31.48
C ASN A 28 8.66 -0.63 -30.86
N SER A 29 9.97 -0.84 -30.83
CA SER A 29 10.93 0.17 -30.34
C SER A 29 11.06 1.39 -31.26
N THR A 30 10.63 1.28 -32.55
CA THR A 30 10.75 2.33 -33.58
C THR A 30 9.42 2.93 -34.00
N GLY A 31 8.26 2.39 -33.51
CA GLY A 31 6.90 2.81 -33.89
C GLY A 31 6.10 3.37 -32.72
N LEU A 32 4.76 3.34 -32.85
CA LEU A 32 3.84 3.60 -31.71
C LEU A 32 4.05 2.52 -30.65
N ALA A 33 4.46 2.92 -29.46
CA ALA A 33 4.71 2.00 -28.35
C ALA A 33 3.43 1.23 -28.00
N LEU A 34 3.47 -0.10 -28.09
CA LEU A 34 2.39 -0.97 -27.63
C LEU A 34 2.30 -0.94 -26.09
N SER A 35 1.10 -1.18 -25.59
CA SER A 35 0.92 -1.34 -24.15
C SER A 35 1.64 -2.59 -23.63
N GLN A 36 2.01 -2.62 -22.35
CA GLN A 36 2.58 -3.82 -21.70
C GLN A 36 1.66 -5.04 -21.88
N THR A 37 0.37 -4.82 -21.85
CA THR A 37 -0.68 -5.83 -22.07
C THR A 37 -0.61 -6.43 -23.48
N ASP A 38 -0.47 -5.58 -24.52
CA ASP A 38 -0.36 -6.06 -25.91
C ASP A 38 0.92 -6.84 -26.14
N LEU A 39 2.03 -6.37 -25.55
CA LEU A 39 3.30 -7.08 -25.61
C LEU A 39 3.19 -8.49 -25.01
N ILE A 40 2.55 -8.62 -23.84
CA ILE A 40 2.32 -9.92 -23.18
C ILE A 40 1.43 -10.81 -24.04
N ARG A 41 0.31 -10.28 -24.57
CA ARG A 41 -0.59 -11.04 -25.45
C ARG A 41 0.14 -11.59 -26.66
N ASN A 42 0.89 -10.73 -27.34
CA ASN A 42 1.62 -11.11 -28.54
C ASN A 42 2.71 -12.14 -28.23
N TYR A 43 3.45 -11.96 -27.14
CA TYR A 43 4.46 -12.93 -26.69
C TYR A 43 3.88 -14.33 -26.48
N VAL A 44 2.70 -14.41 -25.85
CA VAL A 44 1.99 -15.67 -25.60
C VAL A 44 1.54 -16.33 -26.90
N LEU A 45 0.98 -15.54 -27.84
CA LEU A 45 0.35 -16.08 -29.04
C LEU A 45 1.36 -16.36 -30.16
N MET A 46 2.36 -15.51 -30.37
CA MET A 46 3.28 -15.63 -31.51
C MET A 46 4.19 -16.86 -31.46
N ARG A 47 4.40 -17.46 -30.29
CA ARG A 47 5.24 -18.66 -30.11
C ARG A 47 4.50 -19.98 -30.39
N LEU A 48 3.24 -19.92 -30.80
CA LEU A 48 2.38 -21.10 -30.96
C LEU A 48 1.97 -21.31 -32.42
N PRO A 49 1.69 -22.54 -32.85
CA PRO A 49 1.03 -22.81 -34.14
C PRO A 49 -0.33 -22.08 -34.23
N VAL A 50 -0.73 -21.64 -35.44
CA VAL A 50 -1.93 -20.81 -35.67
C VAL A 50 -3.21 -21.40 -35.03
N GLU A 51 -3.39 -22.72 -35.13
CA GLU A 51 -4.55 -23.38 -34.52
C GLU A 51 -4.56 -23.25 -32.98
N GLN A 52 -3.40 -23.36 -32.36
CA GLN A 52 -3.24 -23.20 -30.94
C GLN A 52 -3.41 -21.73 -30.51
N GLN A 53 -2.90 -20.78 -31.29
CA GLN A 53 -3.12 -19.33 -31.08
C GLN A 53 -4.60 -19.02 -30.99
N THR A 54 -5.39 -19.45 -32.01
CA THR A 54 -6.83 -19.21 -32.08
C THR A 54 -7.56 -19.84 -30.89
N ARG A 55 -7.20 -21.09 -30.55
CA ARG A 55 -7.79 -21.81 -29.41
C ARG A 55 -7.54 -21.10 -28.09
N LEU A 56 -6.28 -20.71 -27.80
CA LEU A 56 -5.93 -20.06 -26.52
C LEU A 56 -6.54 -18.66 -26.44
N TYR A 57 -6.54 -17.90 -27.55
CA TYR A 57 -7.18 -16.61 -27.59
C TYR A 57 -8.68 -16.72 -27.28
N GLN A 58 -9.42 -17.59 -27.99
CA GLN A 58 -10.86 -17.72 -27.78
C GLN A 58 -11.23 -18.31 -26.41
N LYS A 59 -10.42 -19.28 -25.89
CA LYS A 59 -10.72 -19.95 -24.64
C LYS A 59 -10.41 -19.11 -23.41
N TYR A 60 -9.33 -18.33 -23.44
CA TYR A 60 -8.83 -17.64 -22.26
C TYR A 60 -8.71 -16.14 -22.45
N TRP A 61 -8.03 -15.68 -23.51
CA TRP A 61 -7.69 -14.25 -23.67
C TRP A 61 -8.90 -13.38 -23.95
N PHE A 62 -9.69 -13.73 -24.95
CA PHE A 62 -10.90 -13.00 -25.29
C PHE A 62 -11.91 -12.88 -24.14
N PRO A 63 -12.20 -13.94 -23.36
CA PRO A 63 -13.00 -13.78 -22.14
C PRO A 63 -12.42 -12.84 -21.10
N MET A 64 -11.07 -12.76 -20.97
CA MET A 64 -10.43 -11.75 -20.10
C MET A 64 -10.71 -10.34 -20.61
N GLU A 65 -10.47 -10.06 -21.88
CA GLU A 65 -10.78 -8.75 -22.50
C GLU A 65 -12.24 -8.37 -22.26
N GLN A 66 -13.18 -9.29 -22.47
CA GLN A 66 -14.59 -9.06 -22.25
C GLN A 66 -14.94 -8.78 -20.78
N SER A 67 -14.28 -9.44 -19.85
CA SER A 67 -14.54 -9.28 -18.42
C SER A 67 -14.22 -7.88 -17.90
N TYR A 68 -13.17 -7.25 -18.44
CA TYR A 68 -12.76 -5.88 -18.10
C TYR A 68 -13.47 -4.80 -18.92
N GLY A 69 -13.89 -5.13 -20.14
CA GLY A 69 -14.51 -4.16 -21.04
C GLY A 69 -13.60 -2.97 -21.35
N ASN A 70 -14.11 -1.76 -21.19
CA ASN A 70 -13.38 -0.52 -21.49
C ASN A 70 -12.18 -0.28 -20.56
N GLU A 71 -12.15 -0.93 -19.40
CA GLU A 71 -11.07 -0.78 -18.42
C GLU A 71 -9.90 -1.78 -18.66
N TYR A 72 -9.97 -2.56 -19.75
CA TYR A 72 -9.03 -3.66 -20.00
C TYR A 72 -7.57 -3.22 -19.96
N GLU A 73 -7.17 -2.21 -20.73
CA GLU A 73 -5.76 -1.80 -20.81
C GLU A 73 -5.21 -1.36 -19.45
N LEU A 74 -5.98 -0.57 -18.70
CA LEU A 74 -5.54 -0.03 -17.42
C LEU A 74 -5.48 -1.10 -16.32
N LEU A 75 -6.57 -1.86 -16.18
CA LEU A 75 -6.71 -2.82 -15.10
C LEU A 75 -5.91 -4.09 -15.35
N PHE A 76 -5.82 -4.55 -16.62
CA PHE A 76 -5.08 -5.76 -16.93
C PHE A 76 -3.57 -5.59 -16.76
N ASN A 77 -3.02 -4.42 -17.08
CA ASN A 77 -1.62 -4.11 -16.78
C ASN A 77 -1.33 -4.13 -15.27
N SER A 78 -2.22 -3.52 -14.48
CA SER A 78 -2.13 -3.56 -13.01
C SER A 78 -2.27 -4.98 -12.48
N PHE A 79 -3.23 -5.75 -13.00
CA PHE A 79 -3.40 -7.17 -12.68
C PHE A 79 -2.14 -7.99 -12.99
N MET A 80 -1.55 -7.84 -14.17
CA MET A 80 -0.34 -8.60 -14.55
C MET A 80 0.83 -8.30 -13.61
N ARG A 81 0.97 -7.04 -13.19
CA ARG A 81 1.97 -6.66 -12.19
C ARG A 81 1.74 -7.36 -10.86
N ASP A 82 0.50 -7.39 -10.37
CA ASP A 82 0.15 -8.05 -9.11
C ASP A 82 0.27 -9.59 -9.22
N TYR A 83 -0.12 -10.17 -10.34
CA TYR A 83 0.06 -11.59 -10.64
C TYR A 83 1.54 -12.00 -10.60
N LEU A 84 2.40 -11.25 -11.28
CA LEU A 84 3.85 -11.53 -11.26
C LEU A 84 4.44 -11.31 -9.85
N THR A 85 3.96 -10.33 -9.11
CA THR A 85 4.34 -10.13 -7.70
C THR A 85 4.06 -11.38 -6.86
N ILE A 86 2.91 -12.03 -7.07
CA ILE A 86 2.55 -13.27 -6.37
C ILE A 86 3.48 -14.42 -6.80
N LYS A 87 3.74 -14.55 -8.10
CA LYS A 87 4.51 -15.68 -8.65
C LYS A 87 6.00 -15.60 -8.37
N GLN A 88 6.58 -14.41 -8.44
CA GLN A 88 8.03 -14.20 -8.31
C GLN A 88 8.45 -13.69 -6.91
N THR A 89 7.50 -13.17 -6.11
CA THR A 89 7.77 -12.49 -4.82
C THR A 89 8.67 -11.27 -5.00
N GLU A 90 8.53 -10.63 -6.13
CA GLU A 90 9.20 -9.40 -6.49
C GLU A 90 8.17 -8.49 -7.19
N ILE A 91 8.23 -7.18 -6.91
CA ILE A 91 7.29 -6.22 -7.46
C ILE A 91 7.88 -5.66 -8.75
N PRO A 92 7.35 -6.01 -9.94
CA PRO A 92 7.85 -5.47 -11.19
C PRO A 92 7.66 -3.95 -11.26
N ARG A 93 8.59 -3.24 -11.90
CA ARG A 93 8.40 -1.84 -12.25
C ARG A 93 7.21 -1.71 -13.21
N LYS A 94 6.49 -0.57 -13.16
CA LYS A 94 5.30 -0.35 -14.00
C LYS A 94 5.60 -0.45 -15.50
N ASP A 95 6.76 0.00 -15.90
CA ASP A 95 7.28 -0.03 -17.27
C ASP A 95 8.02 -1.35 -17.64
N GLY A 96 8.24 -2.22 -16.65
CA GLY A 96 8.97 -3.49 -16.80
C GLY A 96 8.12 -4.74 -16.64
N VAL A 97 6.80 -4.64 -16.70
CA VAL A 97 5.89 -5.79 -16.49
C VAL A 97 6.08 -6.85 -17.57
N TYR A 98 6.26 -6.45 -18.82
CA TYR A 98 6.51 -7.36 -19.94
C TYR A 98 7.83 -8.14 -19.79
N GLU A 99 8.93 -7.46 -19.43
CA GLU A 99 10.21 -8.14 -19.22
C GLU A 99 10.17 -9.10 -18.03
N ALA A 100 9.50 -8.71 -16.95
CA ALA A 100 9.26 -9.60 -15.81
C ALA A 100 8.43 -10.82 -16.21
N PHE A 101 7.44 -10.65 -17.09
CA PHE A 101 6.64 -11.75 -17.60
C PHE A 101 7.46 -12.72 -18.47
N LYS A 102 8.30 -12.21 -19.36
CA LYS A 102 9.22 -13.05 -20.16
C LYS A 102 10.11 -13.89 -19.26
N HIS A 103 10.75 -13.24 -18.29
CA HIS A 103 11.59 -13.94 -17.33
C HIS A 103 10.82 -15.02 -16.56
N PHE A 104 9.60 -14.73 -16.13
CA PHE A 104 8.74 -15.71 -15.46
C PHE A 104 8.44 -16.91 -16.35
N VAL A 105 8.06 -16.71 -17.60
CA VAL A 105 7.77 -17.79 -18.55
C VAL A 105 9.00 -18.67 -18.80
N ASP A 106 10.18 -18.05 -18.96
CA ASP A 106 11.43 -18.77 -19.24
C ASP A 106 11.94 -19.59 -18.03
N THR A 107 11.53 -19.20 -16.80
CA THR A 107 12.06 -19.81 -15.57
C THR A 107 11.07 -20.72 -14.83
N CYS A 108 9.76 -20.60 -15.08
CA CYS A 108 8.75 -21.31 -14.28
C CYS A 108 8.59 -22.79 -14.66
N GLY A 109 9.13 -23.25 -15.82
CA GLY A 109 9.08 -24.65 -16.25
C GLY A 109 7.67 -25.16 -16.63
N ARG A 110 6.70 -24.26 -16.83
CA ARG A 110 5.30 -24.59 -17.21
C ARG A 110 5.08 -24.32 -18.70
N SER A 111 4.14 -25.04 -19.30
CA SER A 111 3.71 -24.75 -20.67
C SER A 111 2.97 -23.41 -20.77
N ILE A 112 2.98 -22.80 -21.96
CA ILE A 112 2.26 -21.54 -22.22
C ILE A 112 0.75 -21.69 -21.91
N GLU A 113 0.14 -22.82 -22.26
CA GLU A 113 -1.29 -23.05 -21.97
C GLU A 113 -1.59 -23.09 -20.47
N GLU A 114 -0.74 -23.73 -19.65
CA GLU A 114 -0.89 -23.74 -18.19
C GLU A 114 -0.71 -22.34 -17.58
N ILE A 115 0.22 -21.55 -18.11
CA ILE A 115 0.44 -20.16 -17.67
C ILE A 115 -0.78 -19.32 -17.99
N VAL A 116 -1.30 -19.41 -19.22
CA VAL A 116 -2.47 -18.63 -19.66
C VAL A 116 -3.73 -19.03 -18.91
N ALA A 117 -3.91 -20.32 -18.62
CA ALA A 117 -5.03 -20.79 -17.80
C ALA A 117 -4.96 -20.23 -16.37
N ASP A 118 -3.77 -20.20 -15.78
CA ASP A 118 -3.54 -19.65 -14.45
C ASP A 118 -3.75 -18.10 -14.43
N ILE A 119 -3.29 -17.40 -15.47
CA ILE A 119 -3.57 -15.97 -15.65
C ILE A 119 -5.07 -15.70 -15.77
N PHE A 120 -5.79 -16.51 -16.56
CA PHE A 120 -7.24 -16.39 -16.72
C PHE A 120 -7.98 -16.58 -15.40
N GLU A 121 -7.59 -17.56 -14.61
CA GLU A 121 -8.17 -17.82 -13.29
C GLU A 121 -8.00 -16.58 -12.37
N PHE A 122 -6.77 -16.12 -12.16
CA PHE A 122 -6.49 -14.95 -11.32
C PHE A 122 -7.08 -13.65 -11.87
N SER A 123 -7.10 -13.49 -13.21
CA SER A 123 -7.73 -12.35 -13.88
C SER A 123 -9.22 -12.27 -13.59
N SER A 124 -9.92 -13.43 -13.56
CA SER A 124 -11.34 -13.47 -13.19
C SER A 124 -11.59 -12.99 -11.77
N TYR A 125 -10.70 -13.32 -10.81
CA TYR A 125 -10.78 -12.84 -9.44
C TYR A 125 -10.53 -11.33 -9.36
N TYR A 126 -9.48 -10.87 -10.04
CA TYR A 126 -9.11 -9.46 -10.06
C TYR A 126 -10.23 -8.59 -10.65
N SER A 127 -10.81 -9.00 -11.79
CA SER A 127 -11.93 -8.28 -12.42
C SER A 127 -13.16 -8.20 -11.52
N LYS A 128 -13.52 -9.28 -10.81
CA LYS A 128 -14.62 -9.29 -9.86
C LYS A 128 -14.39 -8.33 -8.69
N MET A 129 -13.17 -8.31 -8.12
CA MET A 129 -12.81 -7.41 -7.03
C MET A 129 -12.81 -5.95 -7.46
N THR A 130 -12.17 -5.63 -8.59
CA THR A 130 -11.94 -4.23 -9.03
C THR A 130 -13.15 -3.60 -9.70
N LEU A 131 -13.96 -4.39 -10.42
CA LEU A 131 -15.16 -3.94 -11.11
C LEU A 131 -16.44 -4.19 -10.29
N HIS A 132 -16.30 -4.66 -9.06
CA HIS A 132 -17.41 -4.93 -8.13
C HIS A 132 -18.47 -5.86 -8.74
N LYS A 133 -18.00 -6.95 -9.37
CA LYS A 133 -18.84 -7.97 -10.05
C LYS A 133 -18.95 -9.27 -9.27
N GLU A 134 -18.64 -9.23 -7.97
CA GLU A 134 -18.79 -10.42 -7.12
C GLU A 134 -20.27 -10.75 -6.89
N ALA A 135 -20.60 -12.03 -7.00
CA ALA A 135 -21.99 -12.50 -6.86
C ALA A 135 -22.48 -12.45 -5.41
N ASP A 136 -21.59 -12.73 -4.45
CA ASP A 136 -21.91 -12.55 -3.04
C ASP A 136 -21.98 -11.05 -2.72
N LYS A 137 -23.15 -10.61 -2.25
CA LYS A 137 -23.41 -9.19 -1.97
C LYS A 137 -22.51 -8.63 -0.87
N ASN A 138 -22.22 -9.42 0.17
CA ASN A 138 -21.42 -8.97 1.29
C ASN A 138 -19.95 -8.80 0.88
N LEU A 139 -19.42 -9.74 0.12
CA LEU A 139 -18.09 -9.67 -0.46
C LEU A 139 -17.99 -8.49 -1.43
N ASN A 140 -18.99 -8.32 -2.30
CA ASN A 140 -19.03 -7.22 -3.26
C ASN A 140 -19.03 -5.85 -2.58
N GLU A 141 -19.85 -5.67 -1.53
CA GLU A 141 -19.83 -4.46 -0.71
C GLU A 141 -18.48 -4.23 -0.02
N ALA A 142 -17.83 -5.28 0.46
CA ALA A 142 -16.51 -5.18 1.08
C ALA A 142 -15.45 -4.71 0.07
N PHE A 143 -15.47 -5.22 -1.18
CA PHE A 143 -14.61 -4.74 -2.25
C PHE A 143 -14.88 -3.29 -2.63
N MET A 144 -16.16 -2.89 -2.71
CA MET A 144 -16.53 -1.48 -2.93
C MET A 144 -15.98 -0.54 -1.85
N ARG A 145 -16.04 -0.95 -0.58
CA ARG A 145 -15.47 -0.17 0.53
C ARG A 145 -13.94 -0.09 0.45
N LEU A 146 -13.29 -1.21 0.14
CA LEU A 146 -11.84 -1.28 0.01
C LEU A 146 -11.34 -0.37 -1.13
N SER A 147 -12.05 -0.34 -2.28
CA SER A 147 -11.69 0.52 -3.41
C SER A 147 -11.77 2.02 -3.06
N GLN A 148 -12.69 2.43 -2.15
CA GLN A 148 -12.77 3.81 -1.68
C GLN A 148 -11.53 4.25 -0.88
N LEU A 149 -10.78 3.31 -0.34
CA LEU A 149 -9.50 3.58 0.34
C LEU A 149 -8.35 3.84 -0.64
N LYS A 150 -8.52 3.52 -1.93
CA LYS A 150 -7.49 3.64 -2.98
C LYS A 150 -6.20 2.92 -2.60
N VAL A 151 -6.31 1.66 -2.21
CA VAL A 151 -5.18 0.82 -1.74
C VAL A 151 -5.09 -0.44 -2.58
N ASP A 152 -4.70 -0.26 -3.84
CA ASP A 152 -4.56 -1.34 -4.81
C ASP A 152 -3.43 -2.34 -4.43
N VAL A 153 -2.51 -1.89 -3.59
CA VAL A 153 -1.38 -2.71 -3.12
C VAL A 153 -1.76 -3.94 -2.29
N CYS A 154 -3.04 -4.08 -1.90
CA CYS A 154 -3.53 -5.27 -1.18
C CYS A 154 -3.87 -6.46 -2.11
N TYR A 155 -4.00 -6.25 -3.42
CA TYR A 155 -4.38 -7.32 -4.34
C TYR A 155 -3.39 -8.49 -4.42
N PRO A 156 -2.05 -8.31 -4.32
CA PRO A 156 -1.13 -9.44 -4.22
C PRO A 156 -1.40 -10.37 -3.03
N PHE A 157 -2.01 -9.88 -1.96
CA PHE A 157 -2.49 -10.69 -0.84
C PHE A 157 -3.90 -11.26 -1.09
N LEU A 158 -4.83 -10.44 -1.57
CA LEU A 158 -6.24 -10.85 -1.71
C LEU A 158 -6.47 -11.85 -2.84
N LEU A 159 -5.69 -11.81 -3.92
CA LEU A 159 -5.82 -12.74 -5.04
C LEU A 159 -5.61 -14.21 -4.65
N PRO A 160 -4.53 -14.61 -3.97
CA PRO A 160 -4.39 -15.99 -3.52
C PRO A 160 -5.44 -16.36 -2.45
N VAL A 161 -5.87 -15.43 -1.60
CA VAL A 161 -7.00 -15.65 -0.66
C VAL A 161 -8.30 -15.90 -1.41
N TYR A 162 -8.56 -15.16 -2.50
CA TYR A 162 -9.73 -15.38 -3.34
C TYR A 162 -9.71 -16.78 -3.97
N ARG A 163 -8.54 -17.24 -4.45
CA ARG A 163 -8.38 -18.60 -4.93
C ARG A 163 -8.70 -19.62 -3.84
N ASP A 164 -8.22 -19.43 -2.63
CA ASP A 164 -8.53 -20.29 -1.49
C ASP A 164 -10.03 -20.34 -1.19
N TYR A 165 -10.72 -19.21 -1.33
CA TYR A 165 -12.19 -19.16 -1.23
C TYR A 165 -12.87 -19.97 -2.32
N VAL A 166 -12.47 -19.83 -3.59
CA VAL A 166 -13.05 -20.62 -4.70
C VAL A 166 -12.78 -22.11 -4.55
N HIS A 167 -11.61 -22.48 -4.04
CA HIS A 167 -11.22 -23.87 -3.77
C HIS A 167 -11.74 -24.40 -2.42
N GLN A 168 -12.59 -23.65 -1.71
CA GLN A 168 -13.22 -24.02 -0.44
C GLN A 168 -12.21 -24.30 0.72
N ILE A 169 -11.02 -23.72 0.64
CA ILE A 169 -10.03 -23.72 1.72
C ILE A 169 -10.45 -22.73 2.80
N THR A 170 -11.07 -21.62 2.41
CA THR A 170 -11.70 -20.66 3.33
C THR A 170 -13.16 -20.43 2.95
N SER A 171 -14.01 -20.11 3.93
CA SER A 171 -15.43 -19.83 3.69
C SER A 171 -15.67 -18.39 3.22
N ALA A 172 -16.88 -18.09 2.70
CA ALA A 172 -17.28 -16.73 2.35
C ALA A 172 -17.24 -15.78 3.55
N ASP A 173 -17.70 -16.24 4.72
CA ASP A 173 -17.68 -15.45 5.95
C ASP A 173 -16.25 -15.15 6.42
N GLU A 174 -15.35 -16.14 6.33
CA GLU A 174 -13.96 -15.94 6.67
C GLU A 174 -13.25 -15.03 5.68
N PHE A 175 -13.52 -15.19 4.37
CA PHE A 175 -12.99 -14.28 3.35
C PHE A 175 -13.48 -12.84 3.56
N LEU A 176 -14.77 -12.66 3.89
CA LEU A 176 -15.31 -11.35 4.28
C LEU A 176 -14.57 -10.77 5.49
N ALA A 177 -14.33 -11.58 6.52
CA ALA A 177 -13.58 -11.16 7.70
C ALA A 177 -12.14 -10.74 7.36
N ILE A 178 -11.48 -11.46 6.43
CA ILE A 178 -10.15 -11.13 5.93
C ILE A 178 -10.14 -9.78 5.22
N ILE A 179 -11.11 -9.52 4.31
CA ILE A 179 -11.23 -8.23 3.62
C ILE A 179 -11.45 -7.10 4.63
N CYS A 180 -12.35 -7.28 5.60
CA CYS A 180 -12.60 -6.30 6.66
C CYS A 180 -11.36 -6.06 7.54
N ARG A 181 -10.52 -7.08 7.74
CA ARG A 181 -9.27 -6.94 8.48
C ARG A 181 -8.24 -6.11 7.72
N VAL A 182 -8.10 -6.34 6.42
CA VAL A 182 -7.27 -5.53 5.52
C VAL A 182 -7.78 -4.08 5.49
N GLU A 183 -9.09 -3.89 5.34
CA GLU A 183 -9.77 -2.59 5.37
C GLU A 183 -9.44 -1.82 6.67
N SER A 184 -9.58 -2.48 7.82
CA SER A 184 -9.27 -1.91 9.13
C SER A 184 -7.78 -1.53 9.25
N TYR A 185 -6.87 -2.43 8.89
CA TYR A 185 -5.44 -2.20 8.94
C TYR A 185 -5.03 -0.96 8.14
N VAL A 186 -5.49 -0.89 6.91
CA VAL A 186 -5.16 0.21 5.98
C VAL A 186 -5.78 1.53 6.45
N PHE A 187 -7.05 1.51 6.85
CA PHE A 187 -7.75 2.73 7.25
C PHE A 187 -7.19 3.32 8.55
N ARG A 188 -6.93 2.50 9.57
CA ARG A 188 -6.30 2.97 10.81
C ARG A 188 -4.94 3.61 10.56
N ARG A 189 -4.12 3.01 9.70
CA ARG A 189 -2.82 3.58 9.31
C ARG A 189 -2.97 4.93 8.61
N ALA A 190 -3.95 5.07 7.70
CA ALA A 190 -4.23 6.32 7.01
C ALA A 190 -4.68 7.43 7.99
N VAL A 191 -5.50 7.10 8.98
CA VAL A 191 -5.93 8.04 10.03
C VAL A 191 -4.75 8.46 10.90
N CYS A 192 -3.89 7.52 11.30
CA CYS A 192 -2.70 7.77 12.11
C CYS A 192 -1.53 8.40 11.32
N GLY A 193 -1.70 8.69 10.03
CA GLY A 193 -0.65 9.32 9.21
C GLY A 193 0.56 8.43 8.96
N ILE A 194 0.41 7.10 9.07
CA ILE A 194 1.51 6.16 8.82
C ILE A 194 1.75 6.04 7.32
N PRO A 195 2.98 6.19 6.82
CA PRO A 195 3.31 6.12 5.41
C PRO A 195 2.85 4.81 4.75
N THR A 196 2.44 4.91 3.48
CA THR A 196 1.92 3.76 2.70
C THR A 196 3.01 2.94 2.00
N ASN A 197 4.23 3.45 1.91
CA ASN A 197 5.33 2.86 1.12
C ASN A 197 5.62 1.40 1.50
N SER A 198 5.49 1.06 2.78
CA SER A 198 5.70 -0.32 3.26
C SER A 198 4.59 -1.30 2.90
N LEU A 199 3.40 -0.81 2.50
CA LEU A 199 2.24 -1.67 2.25
C LEU A 199 2.47 -2.63 1.08
N ASN A 200 3.14 -2.19 0.03
CA ASN A 200 3.49 -3.04 -1.12
C ASN A 200 4.20 -4.34 -0.68
N LYS A 201 5.29 -4.19 0.07
CA LYS A 201 6.08 -5.34 0.54
C LYS A 201 5.37 -6.12 1.66
N THR A 202 4.54 -5.44 2.46
CA THR A 202 3.73 -6.10 3.48
C THR A 202 2.75 -7.08 2.82
N PHE A 203 1.94 -6.62 1.87
CA PHE A 203 0.94 -7.45 1.21
C PHE A 203 1.54 -8.50 0.27
N MET A 204 2.67 -8.23 -0.37
CA MET A 204 3.42 -9.21 -1.16
C MET A 204 3.80 -10.45 -0.33
N LEU A 205 4.19 -10.24 0.95
CA LEU A 205 4.70 -11.31 1.82
C LEU A 205 3.64 -11.88 2.76
N LEU A 206 2.49 -11.22 2.91
CA LEU A 206 1.51 -11.55 3.94
C LEU A 206 0.90 -12.95 3.73
N TYR A 207 0.59 -13.33 2.49
CA TYR A 207 0.00 -14.64 2.21
C TYR A 207 0.90 -15.82 2.63
N ARG A 208 2.23 -15.65 2.57
CA ARG A 208 3.18 -16.69 3.02
C ARG A 208 3.18 -16.95 4.53
N GLN A 209 2.58 -16.05 5.29
CA GLN A 209 2.48 -16.17 6.74
C GLN A 209 1.14 -16.79 7.17
N ILE A 210 0.25 -17.06 6.20
CA ILE A 210 -1.06 -17.64 6.47
C ILE A 210 -0.93 -19.15 6.69
N ASN A 211 -1.57 -19.61 7.76
CA ASN A 211 -1.82 -21.03 8.00
C ASN A 211 -3.26 -21.35 7.58
N PRO A 212 -3.49 -22.16 6.53
CA PRO A 212 -4.84 -22.47 6.06
C PRO A 212 -5.77 -23.09 7.12
N GLU A 213 -5.21 -23.82 8.09
CA GLU A 213 -5.99 -24.41 9.18
C GLU A 213 -6.43 -23.39 10.25
N LYS A 214 -5.76 -22.22 10.31
CA LYS A 214 -5.96 -21.17 11.28
C LYS A 214 -5.85 -19.80 10.59
N TYR A 215 -6.66 -19.62 9.57
CA TYR A 215 -6.51 -18.52 8.62
C TYR A 215 -6.53 -17.14 9.30
N MET A 216 -7.63 -16.82 10.00
CA MET A 216 -7.76 -15.54 10.70
C MET A 216 -6.76 -15.37 11.84
N GLU A 217 -6.47 -16.43 12.61
CA GLU A 217 -5.49 -16.35 13.71
C GLU A 217 -4.10 -16.01 13.18
N SER A 218 -3.67 -16.65 12.09
CA SER A 218 -2.35 -16.41 11.49
C SER A 218 -2.26 -15.03 10.83
N LEU A 219 -3.33 -14.57 10.16
CA LEU A 219 -3.42 -13.22 9.61
C LEU A 219 -3.31 -12.17 10.71
N ASP A 220 -4.11 -12.32 11.76
CA ASP A 220 -4.12 -11.39 12.88
C ASP A 220 -2.76 -11.36 13.59
N ALA A 221 -2.14 -12.53 13.81
CA ALA A 221 -0.80 -12.62 14.38
C ALA A 221 0.25 -11.93 13.52
N ALA A 222 0.20 -12.11 12.19
CA ALA A 222 1.13 -11.46 11.27
C ALA A 222 1.00 -9.92 11.31
N LEU A 223 -0.23 -9.40 11.30
CA LEU A 223 -0.49 -7.95 11.31
C LEU A 223 -0.18 -7.31 12.67
N ILE A 224 -0.46 -7.99 13.80
CA ILE A 224 -0.16 -7.47 15.15
C ILE A 224 1.34 -7.51 15.43
N SER A 225 2.04 -8.52 14.91
CA SER A 225 3.49 -8.69 15.11
C SER A 225 4.32 -7.68 14.32
N ALA A 226 3.71 -7.01 13.33
CA ALA A 226 4.38 -5.98 12.57
C ALA A 226 4.69 -4.76 13.45
N ASP A 227 5.91 -4.28 13.38
CA ASP A 227 6.42 -3.18 14.18
C ASP A 227 6.71 -1.92 13.36
N ASN A 228 7.12 -0.84 14.02
CA ASN A 228 7.47 0.44 13.42
C ASN A 228 6.37 0.96 12.46
N TYR A 229 6.76 1.40 11.28
CA TYR A 229 5.84 1.91 10.25
C TYR A 229 4.99 0.83 9.55
N LYS A 230 5.17 -0.47 9.87
CA LYS A 230 4.26 -1.55 9.44
C LYS A 230 3.20 -1.89 10.49
N ARG A 231 3.27 -1.28 11.67
CA ARG A 231 2.40 -1.62 12.81
C ARG A 231 0.92 -1.44 12.49
N PHE A 232 0.10 -2.26 13.11
CA PHE A 232 -1.35 -2.09 13.19
C PHE A 232 -1.65 -1.12 14.35
N PRO A 233 -2.14 0.11 14.10
CA PRO A 233 -2.38 1.08 15.16
C PRO A 233 -3.32 0.54 16.24
N THR A 234 -2.96 0.79 17.50
CA THR A 234 -3.80 0.44 18.65
C THR A 234 -5.08 1.28 18.68
N ASP A 235 -6.08 0.87 19.48
CA ASP A 235 -7.31 1.66 19.64
C ASP A 235 -6.99 3.04 20.20
N ARG A 236 -6.04 3.12 21.14
CA ARG A 236 -5.59 4.38 21.70
C ARG A 236 -5.00 5.31 20.64
N GLU A 237 -4.02 4.86 19.86
CA GLU A 237 -3.42 5.66 18.79
C GLU A 237 -4.47 6.11 17.76
N PHE A 238 -5.38 5.23 17.38
CA PHE A 238 -6.42 5.51 16.41
C PHE A 238 -7.43 6.54 16.92
N MET A 239 -7.86 6.42 18.17
CA MET A 239 -8.75 7.40 18.83
C MET A 239 -8.07 8.76 18.95
N GLU A 240 -6.85 8.83 19.49
CA GLU A 240 -6.09 10.07 19.65
C GLU A 240 -5.90 10.77 18.30
N ALA A 241 -5.59 10.00 17.26
CA ALA A 241 -5.47 10.53 15.91
C ALA A 241 -6.79 11.08 15.35
N LEU A 242 -7.93 10.41 15.57
CA LEU A 242 -9.25 10.89 15.14
C LEU A 242 -9.68 12.17 15.88
N LEU A 243 -9.37 12.26 17.17
CA LEU A 243 -9.73 13.42 18.00
C LEU A 243 -8.94 14.69 17.64
N SER A 244 -7.72 14.54 17.11
CA SER A 244 -6.87 15.67 16.73
C SER A 244 -6.85 15.96 15.23
N LYS A 245 -7.37 15.09 14.38
CA LYS A 245 -7.27 15.17 12.92
C LYS A 245 -8.13 16.29 12.35
N ASP A 246 -7.56 17.00 11.36
CA ASP A 246 -8.34 17.76 10.39
C ASP A 246 -9.06 16.77 9.46
N VAL A 247 -10.30 16.44 9.83
CA VAL A 247 -11.12 15.45 9.10
C VAL A 247 -11.67 16.05 7.81
N TYR A 248 -11.94 17.35 7.77
CA TYR A 248 -12.48 18.00 6.58
C TYR A 248 -11.53 17.92 5.39
N ASN A 249 -10.24 18.06 5.61
CA ASN A 249 -9.21 17.96 4.57
C ASN A 249 -8.65 16.52 4.42
N PHE A 250 -9.13 15.56 5.22
CA PHE A 250 -8.69 14.18 5.10
C PHE A 250 -9.21 13.54 3.80
N PRO A 251 -8.35 12.99 2.93
CA PRO A 251 -8.77 12.46 1.63
C PRO A 251 -9.83 11.36 1.69
N ARG A 252 -9.95 10.67 2.83
CA ARG A 252 -10.91 9.57 3.05
C ARG A 252 -12.09 9.99 3.95
N ARG A 253 -12.38 11.29 4.05
CA ARG A 253 -13.45 11.84 4.89
C ARG A 253 -14.84 11.28 4.55
N ASN A 254 -15.16 11.18 3.26
CA ASN A 254 -16.46 10.67 2.84
C ASN A 254 -16.62 9.19 3.20
N TYR A 255 -15.57 8.39 3.03
CA TYR A 255 -15.55 7.00 3.48
C TYR A 255 -15.75 6.92 5.01
N LEU A 256 -15.01 7.71 5.81
CA LEU A 256 -15.15 7.76 7.26
C LEU A 256 -16.58 8.08 7.69
N LEU A 257 -17.16 9.16 7.14
CA LEU A 257 -18.52 9.61 7.51
C LEU A 257 -19.59 8.62 7.04
N SER A 258 -19.41 8.01 5.86
CA SER A 258 -20.30 6.95 5.36
C SER A 258 -20.34 5.75 6.30
N MET A 259 -19.19 5.31 6.75
CA MET A 259 -19.09 4.15 7.64
C MET A 259 -19.67 4.45 9.03
N LEU A 260 -19.45 5.65 9.57
CA LEU A 260 -20.03 6.09 10.83
C LEU A 260 -21.55 6.23 10.75
N GLU A 261 -22.07 6.77 9.63
CA GLU A 261 -23.51 6.92 9.38
C GLU A 261 -24.21 5.56 9.30
N ASN A 262 -23.56 4.60 8.61
CA ASN A 262 -24.16 3.29 8.32
C ASN A 262 -23.91 2.24 9.40
N LYS A 263 -23.16 2.55 10.46
CA LYS A 263 -22.93 1.62 11.57
C LYS A 263 -24.27 1.24 12.23
N ASP A 264 -24.52 -0.06 12.35
CA ASP A 264 -25.73 -0.65 12.94
C ASP A 264 -27.05 -0.30 12.18
N ARG A 265 -26.98 0.20 10.95
CA ARG A 265 -28.15 0.30 10.07
C ARG A 265 -28.43 -1.05 9.38
N LYS A 266 -29.67 -1.48 9.41
CA LYS A 266 -30.15 -2.64 8.61
C LYS A 266 -30.18 -2.30 7.13
N GLU A 267 -30.66 -1.10 6.79
CA GLU A 267 -30.66 -0.56 5.42
C GLU A 267 -29.62 0.54 5.33
N ARG A 268 -28.65 0.35 4.45
CA ARG A 268 -27.57 1.33 4.23
C ARG A 268 -28.08 2.53 3.44
N ILE A 269 -27.63 3.70 3.84
CA ILE A 269 -27.87 4.96 3.13
C ILE A 269 -26.64 5.29 2.29
N SER A 270 -26.87 5.60 0.99
CA SER A 270 -25.85 6.25 0.17
C SER A 270 -25.66 7.68 0.65
N ILE A 271 -24.42 8.10 0.87
CA ILE A 271 -24.10 9.48 1.24
C ILE A 271 -23.75 10.36 0.03
N GLY A 272 -23.88 9.84 -1.20
CA GLY A 272 -23.46 10.54 -2.42
C GLY A 272 -24.20 11.87 -2.63
N ASP A 273 -25.45 11.96 -2.18
CA ASP A 273 -26.29 13.16 -2.29
C ASP A 273 -26.15 14.13 -1.10
N TYR A 274 -25.33 13.77 -0.12
CA TYR A 274 -25.09 14.60 1.06
C TYR A 274 -23.72 15.29 0.97
N THR A 275 -23.68 16.50 1.51
CA THR A 275 -22.44 17.30 1.66
C THR A 275 -22.02 17.36 3.12
N ILE A 276 -20.75 17.63 3.34
CA ILE A 276 -20.22 17.84 4.70
C ILE A 276 -20.63 19.21 5.19
N GLU A 277 -21.28 19.23 6.32
CA GLU A 277 -21.69 20.44 7.05
C GLU A 277 -20.83 20.64 8.30
N HIS A 278 -20.42 21.89 8.52
CA HIS A 278 -19.81 22.33 9.77
C HIS A 278 -20.90 22.80 10.72
N ILE A 279 -21.10 22.11 11.82
CA ILE A 279 -22.15 22.50 12.80
C ILE A 279 -21.81 23.90 13.35
N MET A 280 -20.60 24.11 13.87
CA MET A 280 -20.02 25.43 14.10
C MET A 280 -19.51 25.94 12.75
N PRO A 281 -19.97 27.09 12.25
CA PRO A 281 -19.72 27.53 10.88
C PRO A 281 -18.25 27.77 10.54
N GLN A 282 -17.92 27.68 9.25
CA GLN A 282 -16.56 27.95 8.74
C GLN A 282 -16.19 29.45 8.73
N SER A 283 -17.15 30.35 8.79
CA SER A 283 -16.88 31.79 8.74
C SER A 283 -15.95 32.23 9.86
N ALA A 284 -14.87 32.90 9.51
CA ALA A 284 -13.98 33.54 10.50
C ALA A 284 -14.69 34.63 11.32
N ASN A 285 -15.79 35.21 10.76
CA ASN A 285 -16.63 36.19 11.42
C ASN A 285 -17.88 35.52 11.96
N LEU A 286 -17.75 34.83 13.10
CA LEU A 286 -18.89 34.22 13.78
C LEU A 286 -19.83 35.29 14.32
N SER A 287 -21.15 34.98 14.32
CA SER A 287 -22.16 35.86 14.95
C SER A 287 -21.90 35.98 16.47
N SER A 288 -22.43 37.05 17.07
CA SER A 288 -22.33 37.27 18.52
C SER A 288 -22.92 36.13 19.33
N GLU A 289 -23.95 35.45 18.80
CA GLU A 289 -24.54 34.26 19.42
C GLU A 289 -23.52 33.09 19.45
N TRP A 290 -22.82 32.81 18.35
CA TRP A 290 -21.76 31.83 18.31
C TRP A 290 -20.58 32.19 19.21
N GLN A 291 -20.12 33.45 19.20
CA GLN A 291 -19.03 33.91 20.07
C GLN A 291 -19.39 33.73 21.56
N SER A 292 -20.61 34.09 21.94
CA SER A 292 -21.11 33.91 23.31
C SER A 292 -21.18 32.44 23.69
N MET A 293 -21.60 31.56 22.76
CA MET A 293 -21.71 30.13 22.99
C MET A 293 -20.36 29.43 23.15
N LEU A 294 -19.34 29.89 22.43
CA LEU A 294 -17.97 29.36 22.48
C LEU A 294 -17.13 29.95 23.61
N GLY A 295 -17.55 31.10 24.17
CA GLY A 295 -16.88 31.78 25.28
C GLY A 295 -15.81 32.79 24.86
N GLU A 296 -15.09 33.36 25.84
CA GLU A 296 -14.12 34.41 25.63
C GLU A 296 -12.99 34.06 24.66
N GLN A 297 -12.59 32.79 24.63
CA GLN A 297 -11.53 32.27 23.73
C GLN A 297 -12.12 31.64 22.46
N TRP A 298 -13.22 32.19 21.93
CA TRP A 298 -13.93 31.61 20.78
C TRP A 298 -13.06 31.47 19.53
N GLN A 299 -12.08 32.37 19.31
CA GLN A 299 -11.17 32.23 18.16
C GLN A 299 -10.32 30.94 18.24
N ASP A 300 -9.72 30.68 19.39
CA ASP A 300 -8.90 29.50 19.64
C ASP A 300 -9.75 28.23 19.53
N VAL A 301 -10.97 28.27 20.05
CA VAL A 301 -11.93 27.17 19.96
C VAL A 301 -12.34 26.94 18.50
N HIS A 302 -12.62 28.01 17.76
CA HIS A 302 -12.97 27.94 16.34
C HIS A 302 -11.83 27.32 15.52
N GLU A 303 -10.62 27.81 15.64
CA GLU A 303 -9.44 27.31 14.94
C GLU A 303 -9.19 25.82 15.26
N LYS A 304 -9.20 25.48 16.54
CA LYS A 304 -8.91 24.11 17.00
C LYS A 304 -9.94 23.08 16.56
N TYR A 305 -11.22 23.43 16.60
CA TYR A 305 -12.30 22.45 16.43
C TYR A 305 -13.03 22.55 15.08
N LEU A 306 -12.74 23.54 14.26
CA LEU A 306 -13.46 23.79 13.00
C LEU A 306 -13.57 22.50 12.15
N HIS A 307 -12.46 21.86 11.89
CA HIS A 307 -12.36 20.67 11.05
C HIS A 307 -12.31 19.35 11.82
N ASN A 308 -12.60 19.39 13.12
CA ASN A 308 -12.61 18.23 13.98
C ASN A 308 -13.81 17.32 13.68
N LEU A 309 -13.64 16.01 13.86
CA LEU A 309 -14.70 15.01 13.66
C LEU A 309 -15.98 15.36 14.45
N GLY A 310 -15.84 15.93 15.64
CA GLY A 310 -16.96 16.37 16.49
C GLY A 310 -17.80 17.48 15.87
N ASN A 311 -17.20 18.34 15.04
CA ASN A 311 -17.89 19.48 14.42
C ASN A 311 -18.44 19.19 13.02
N LEU A 312 -18.12 18.02 12.43
CA LEU A 312 -18.53 17.68 11.05
C LEU A 312 -19.72 16.76 11.03
N THR A 313 -20.66 17.01 10.14
CA THR A 313 -21.80 16.14 9.88
C THR A 313 -22.15 16.10 8.38
N LEU A 314 -23.24 15.45 8.03
CA LEU A 314 -23.74 15.36 6.67
C LEU A 314 -25.12 16.04 6.59
N THR A 315 -25.37 16.72 5.48
CA THR A 315 -26.66 17.35 5.18
C THR A 315 -26.90 17.42 3.67
N ALA A 316 -28.17 17.43 3.26
CA ALA A 316 -28.60 17.79 1.90
C ALA A 316 -28.92 19.30 1.79
N TYR A 317 -28.88 20.06 2.88
CA TYR A 317 -29.35 21.46 2.99
C TYR A 317 -28.21 22.41 3.43
N ASN A 318 -27.00 22.21 2.89
CA ASN A 318 -25.80 22.96 3.31
C ASN A 318 -25.94 24.46 3.07
N SER A 319 -26.53 24.86 1.93
CA SER A 319 -26.79 26.24 1.58
C SER A 319 -27.75 26.95 2.55
N GLU A 320 -28.75 26.22 3.03
CA GLU A 320 -29.76 26.72 3.97
C GLU A 320 -29.21 26.82 5.38
N LEU A 321 -28.38 25.88 5.78
CA LEU A 321 -27.72 25.87 7.10
C LEU A 321 -26.66 26.97 7.22
N SER A 322 -25.76 27.09 6.25
CA SER A 322 -24.76 28.15 6.13
C SER A 322 -24.17 28.64 7.49
N ASN A 323 -24.14 29.95 7.72
CA ASN A 323 -23.62 30.57 8.95
C ASN A 323 -24.67 30.82 10.02
N ARG A 324 -25.84 30.17 9.93
CA ARG A 324 -26.93 30.32 10.91
C ARG A 324 -26.50 29.91 12.31
N SER A 325 -27.21 30.45 13.31
CA SER A 325 -27.03 30.03 14.70
C SER A 325 -27.34 28.54 14.90
N PHE A 326 -26.83 27.94 15.95
CA PHE A 326 -27.07 26.52 16.23
C PHE A 326 -28.56 26.20 16.38
N SER A 327 -29.32 27.09 17.03
CA SER A 327 -30.77 26.97 17.21
C SER A 327 -31.48 26.93 15.87
N GLU A 328 -31.13 27.84 14.94
CA GLU A 328 -31.70 27.88 13.60
C GLU A 328 -31.34 26.63 12.81
N LYS A 329 -30.08 26.20 12.83
CA LYS A 329 -29.64 24.95 12.13
C LYS A 329 -30.41 23.71 12.61
N LYS A 330 -30.91 23.71 13.83
CA LYS A 330 -31.79 22.64 14.34
C LYS A 330 -33.19 22.71 13.77
N THR A 331 -33.78 23.90 13.67
CA THR A 331 -35.22 24.10 13.58
C THR A 331 -35.73 24.50 12.18
N ILE A 332 -34.86 24.97 11.27
CA ILE A 332 -35.26 25.24 9.91
C ILE A 332 -35.69 23.96 9.20
N PRO A 333 -36.57 24.05 8.15
CA PRO A 333 -36.89 22.89 7.33
C PRO A 333 -35.64 22.25 6.76
N GLY A 334 -35.52 20.94 6.92
CA GLY A 334 -34.31 20.18 6.54
C GLY A 334 -33.13 20.33 7.50
N GLY A 335 -33.32 21.02 8.65
CA GLY A 335 -32.33 21.14 9.70
C GLY A 335 -32.10 19.85 10.49
N PHE A 336 -31.31 19.94 11.57
CA PHE A 336 -30.91 18.73 12.31
C PHE A 336 -32.09 17.96 12.91
N ASN A 337 -33.19 18.67 13.30
CA ASN A 337 -34.38 18.02 13.86
C ASN A 337 -35.11 17.14 12.83
N ASP A 338 -35.09 17.54 11.56
CA ASP A 338 -35.75 16.82 10.47
C ASP A 338 -34.84 15.77 9.82
N SER A 339 -33.56 15.79 10.11
CA SER A 339 -32.58 14.94 9.44
C SER A 339 -32.76 13.46 9.78
N PRO A 340 -32.82 12.54 8.80
CA PRO A 340 -32.88 11.09 9.05
C PRO A 340 -31.50 10.50 9.36
N LEU A 341 -30.43 11.30 9.34
CA LEU A 341 -29.08 10.83 9.52
C LEU A 341 -28.74 10.60 10.99
N ARG A 342 -28.07 9.49 11.26
CA ARG A 342 -27.57 9.15 12.62
C ARG A 342 -26.47 10.12 13.09
N LEU A 343 -25.67 10.64 12.16
CA LEU A 343 -24.67 11.66 12.47
C LEU A 343 -25.31 12.94 13.04
N ASN A 344 -26.61 13.17 12.81
CA ASN A 344 -27.36 14.32 13.32
C ASN A 344 -28.16 14.03 14.61
N GLU A 345 -28.10 12.81 15.14
CA GLU A 345 -28.80 12.45 16.39
C GLU A 345 -28.29 13.26 17.59
N TYR A 346 -26.99 13.40 17.75
CA TYR A 346 -26.41 14.14 18.86
C TYR A 346 -26.68 15.67 18.76
N PRO A 347 -26.43 16.35 17.62
CA PRO A 347 -26.84 17.75 17.46
C PRO A 347 -28.34 18.02 17.73
N ARG A 348 -29.21 17.06 17.41
CA ARG A 348 -30.64 17.14 17.68
C ARG A 348 -30.96 17.18 19.17
N GLN A 349 -30.20 16.44 19.99
CA GLN A 349 -30.47 16.25 21.42
C GLN A 349 -29.96 17.39 22.29
N VAL A 350 -28.95 18.14 21.85
CA VAL A 350 -28.32 19.21 22.66
C VAL A 350 -28.90 20.58 22.31
N ASN A 351 -28.86 21.51 23.29
CA ASN A 351 -29.39 22.87 23.10
C ASN A 351 -28.31 23.94 22.90
N LYS A 352 -27.04 23.58 23.10
CA LYS A 352 -25.86 24.42 22.87
C LYS A 352 -24.82 23.64 22.08
N TRP A 353 -23.89 24.37 21.43
CA TRP A 353 -22.81 23.77 20.65
C TRP A 353 -21.48 24.48 20.96
N GLY A 354 -20.81 24.03 21.97
CA GLY A 354 -19.52 24.54 22.42
C GLY A 354 -18.47 23.44 22.46
N THR A 355 -17.32 23.74 23.05
CA THR A 355 -16.18 22.84 23.18
C THR A 355 -16.58 21.48 23.75
N GLU A 356 -17.35 21.49 24.85
CA GLU A 356 -17.80 20.28 25.53
C GLU A 356 -18.59 19.34 24.60
N GLN A 357 -19.55 19.89 23.83
CA GLN A 357 -20.39 19.10 22.92
C GLN A 357 -19.59 18.55 21.74
N ILE A 358 -18.65 19.36 21.20
CA ILE A 358 -17.77 18.94 20.12
C ILE A 358 -16.85 17.79 20.58
N GLU A 359 -16.24 17.91 21.75
CA GLU A 359 -15.36 16.88 22.31
C GLU A 359 -16.11 15.60 22.66
N GLU A 360 -17.27 15.69 23.32
CA GLU A 360 -18.10 14.54 23.67
C GLU A 360 -18.55 13.77 22.42
N ARG A 361 -19.02 14.50 21.39
CA ARG A 361 -19.41 13.91 20.13
C ARG A 361 -18.22 13.28 19.41
N ALA A 362 -17.06 13.96 19.36
CA ALA A 362 -15.84 13.43 18.77
C ALA A 362 -15.42 12.12 19.44
N GLN A 363 -15.43 12.04 20.78
CA GLN A 363 -15.11 10.83 21.53
C GLN A 363 -16.10 9.70 21.22
N THR A 364 -17.40 10.02 21.12
CA THR A 364 -18.44 9.04 20.81
C THR A 364 -18.25 8.48 19.40
N LEU A 365 -17.98 9.33 18.42
CA LEU A 365 -17.72 8.91 17.04
C LEU A 365 -16.39 8.13 16.92
N ALA A 366 -15.35 8.51 17.67
CA ALA A 366 -14.09 7.80 17.69
C ALA A 366 -14.21 6.40 18.31
N ARG A 367 -15.01 6.25 19.41
CA ARG A 367 -15.34 4.92 19.96
C ARG A 367 -16.12 4.07 18.96
N LYS A 368 -17.09 4.65 18.24
CA LYS A 368 -17.81 3.97 17.16
C LYS A 368 -16.88 3.54 16.04
N ALA A 369 -15.90 4.38 15.68
CA ALA A 369 -14.87 4.06 14.69
C ALA A 369 -14.02 2.84 15.10
N CYS A 370 -13.64 2.70 16.37
CA CYS A 370 -12.93 1.52 16.87
C CYS A 370 -13.75 0.22 16.72
N GLN A 371 -15.08 0.31 16.81
CA GLN A 371 -15.97 -0.84 16.62
C GLN A 371 -16.15 -1.20 15.13
N ILE A 372 -16.07 -0.21 14.23
CA ILE A 372 -16.14 -0.43 12.79
C ILE A 372 -14.82 -1.03 12.28
N TRP A 373 -13.72 -0.38 12.58
CA TRP A 373 -12.38 -0.80 12.18
C TRP A 373 -11.65 -1.48 13.33
N MET A 374 -12.13 -2.67 13.70
CA MET A 374 -11.58 -3.41 14.82
C MET A 374 -10.12 -3.79 14.63
N ARG A 375 -9.30 -3.56 15.65
CA ARG A 375 -7.96 -4.15 15.73
C ARG A 375 -8.10 -5.59 16.25
N PRO A 376 -7.34 -6.55 15.68
CA PRO A 376 -7.34 -7.90 16.22
C PRO A 376 -6.82 -7.93 17.66
N ALA A 377 -7.40 -8.81 18.48
CA ALA A 377 -6.94 -9.09 19.82
C ALA A 377 -6.59 -10.58 19.92
N LEU A 378 -5.32 -10.89 20.07
CA LEU A 378 -4.82 -12.24 20.31
C LEU A 378 -4.08 -12.29 21.65
N PRO A 379 -4.13 -13.42 22.37
CA PRO A 379 -3.27 -13.65 23.52
C PRO A 379 -1.79 -13.54 23.13
N GLN A 380 -0.98 -12.93 24.00
CA GLN A 380 0.43 -12.69 23.72
C GLN A 380 1.20 -14.00 23.41
N GLU A 381 0.84 -15.08 24.08
CA GLU A 381 1.42 -16.41 23.84
C GLU A 381 1.21 -16.90 22.40
N VAL A 382 0.02 -16.64 21.84
CA VAL A 382 -0.30 -16.98 20.44
C VAL A 382 0.55 -16.12 19.51
N VAL A 383 0.60 -14.81 19.72
CA VAL A 383 1.44 -13.90 18.91
C VAL A 383 2.90 -14.34 18.93
N ASP A 384 3.43 -14.68 20.10
CA ASP A 384 4.83 -15.10 20.26
C ASP A 384 5.11 -16.46 19.61
N SER A 385 4.12 -17.36 19.53
CA SER A 385 4.24 -18.62 18.81
C SER A 385 4.45 -18.43 17.31
N TYR A 386 3.78 -17.44 16.71
CA TYR A 386 3.96 -17.08 15.30
C TYR A 386 5.28 -16.33 15.06
N LYS A 387 5.70 -15.46 15.98
CA LYS A 387 7.02 -14.79 15.90
C LYS A 387 8.18 -15.78 15.90
N LYS A 388 8.13 -16.81 16.73
CA LYS A 388 9.14 -17.86 16.78
C LYS A 388 9.26 -18.66 15.48
N LYS A 389 8.13 -18.87 14.77
CA LYS A 389 8.11 -19.55 13.46
C LYS A 389 8.63 -18.68 12.32
N SER A 390 8.48 -17.36 12.42
CA SER A 390 8.89 -16.40 11.39
C SER A 390 10.25 -15.76 11.65
N ALA A 391 10.82 -15.95 12.82
CA ALA A 391 12.17 -15.46 13.12
C ALA A 391 13.17 -16.21 12.23
N PRO A 392 14.05 -15.51 11.48
CA PRO A 392 15.21 -16.16 10.89
C PRO A 392 16.01 -16.82 12.02
N ALA A 393 16.57 -17.99 11.73
CA ALA A 393 17.50 -18.64 12.67
C ALA A 393 18.48 -17.59 13.22
N PRO A 394 18.78 -17.59 14.53
CA PRO A 394 19.71 -16.61 15.09
C PRO A 394 20.99 -16.63 14.24
N SER A 395 21.42 -15.44 13.83
CA SER A 395 22.63 -15.34 13.01
C SER A 395 23.77 -16.03 13.77
N VAL A 396 24.40 -17.00 13.13
CA VAL A 396 25.58 -17.71 13.67
C VAL A 396 26.76 -16.72 13.82
N TYR A 397 26.62 -15.52 13.26
CA TYR A 397 27.64 -14.51 13.17
C TYR A 397 27.35 -13.34 14.11
N SER A 398 28.41 -12.88 14.79
CA SER A 398 28.39 -11.74 15.71
C SER A 398 29.57 -10.81 15.40
N MET A 399 29.72 -9.76 16.19
CA MET A 399 30.85 -8.83 16.04
C MET A 399 32.19 -9.54 16.16
N GLU A 400 32.27 -10.57 17.02
CA GLU A 400 33.50 -11.37 17.21
C GLU A 400 33.85 -12.27 16.02
N THR A 401 32.97 -12.38 15.05
CA THR A 401 33.21 -13.18 13.83
C THR A 401 34.26 -12.53 12.92
N TYR A 402 34.48 -11.21 13.04
CA TYR A 402 35.36 -10.47 12.16
C TYR A 402 36.71 -10.17 12.81
N ASP A 403 37.77 -10.16 12.00
CA ASP A 403 39.13 -9.82 12.44
C ASP A 403 39.32 -8.29 12.48
N TRP A 404 39.06 -7.71 13.65
CA TRP A 404 39.15 -6.27 13.89
C TRP A 404 40.54 -5.81 14.30
N SER A 405 41.07 -4.78 13.63
CA SER A 405 42.10 -3.98 14.30
C SER A 405 41.45 -3.05 15.33
N PRO A 406 42.13 -2.67 16.43
CA PRO A 406 41.54 -1.79 17.45
C PRO A 406 40.99 -0.48 16.87
N ALA A 407 41.71 0.16 15.94
CA ALA A 407 41.33 1.40 15.29
C ALA A 407 40.09 1.22 14.42
N MET A 408 39.96 0.13 13.68
CA MET A 408 38.76 -0.13 12.83
C MET A 408 37.59 -0.54 13.66
N LEU A 409 37.74 -1.19 14.77
CA LEU A 409 36.66 -1.50 15.70
C LEU A 409 36.09 -0.21 16.32
N GLU A 410 36.93 0.71 16.74
CA GLU A 410 36.51 2.01 17.27
C GLU A 410 35.75 2.83 16.21
N LEU A 411 36.33 2.91 15.00
CA LEU A 411 35.71 3.59 13.87
C LEU A 411 34.36 2.97 13.52
N PHE A 412 34.26 1.64 13.53
CA PHE A 412 32.98 0.94 13.31
C PHE A 412 31.98 1.25 14.40
N HIS A 413 32.33 1.31 15.66
CA HIS A 413 31.44 1.65 16.75
C HIS A 413 30.85 3.06 16.59
N ILE A 414 31.63 4.04 16.15
CA ILE A 414 31.18 5.40 15.88
C ILE A 414 30.15 5.39 14.74
N LEU A 415 30.49 4.74 13.64
CA LEU A 415 29.63 4.65 12.45
C LEU A 415 28.35 3.87 12.76
N ARG A 416 28.45 2.73 13.44
CA ARG A 416 27.35 1.87 13.89
C ARG A 416 26.30 2.66 14.67
N LYS A 417 26.75 3.41 15.68
CA LYS A 417 25.85 4.21 16.52
C LYS A 417 25.08 5.24 15.71
N ARG A 418 25.71 5.87 14.73
CA ARG A 418 25.08 6.89 13.88
C ARG A 418 24.10 6.25 12.90
N ILE A 419 24.46 5.13 12.27
CA ILE A 419 23.59 4.41 11.34
C ILE A 419 22.31 3.91 12.05
N LEU A 420 22.44 3.33 13.24
CA LEU A 420 21.29 2.84 14.01
C LEU A 420 20.37 3.97 14.50
N ASN A 421 20.84 5.21 14.53
CA ASN A 421 20.06 6.39 14.90
C ASN A 421 19.42 7.12 13.70
N LEU A 422 19.68 6.68 12.46
CA LEU A 422 19.09 7.32 11.27
C LEU A 422 17.57 7.18 11.24
N ASP A 423 17.07 6.00 11.58
CA ASP A 423 15.65 5.71 11.65
C ASP A 423 15.39 4.55 12.64
N PRO A 424 14.31 4.58 13.43
CA PRO A 424 13.96 3.49 14.37
C PRO A 424 13.76 2.13 13.71
N SER A 425 13.55 2.08 12.40
CA SER A 425 13.36 0.83 11.64
C SER A 425 14.65 0.19 11.19
N VAL A 426 15.79 0.87 11.32
CA VAL A 426 17.10 0.35 10.92
C VAL A 426 17.46 -0.86 11.77
N ARG A 427 17.79 -1.97 11.09
CA ARG A 427 18.21 -3.24 11.70
C ARG A 427 19.60 -3.59 11.23
N GLU A 428 20.43 -4.03 12.18
CA GLU A 428 21.76 -4.57 11.95
C GLU A 428 21.71 -6.10 11.85
N VAL A 429 22.40 -6.65 10.87
CA VAL A 429 22.50 -8.12 10.68
C VAL A 429 23.94 -8.47 10.38
N PHE A 430 24.54 -9.30 11.24
CA PHE A 430 25.87 -9.85 11.03
C PHE A 430 25.78 -11.05 10.09
N LEU A 431 26.58 -11.05 9.01
CA LEU A 431 26.66 -12.09 8.01
C LEU A 431 28.13 -12.61 7.93
N LYS A 432 28.36 -13.71 7.25
CA LYS A 432 29.69 -14.34 7.21
C LYS A 432 30.82 -13.38 6.79
N LEU A 433 30.57 -12.45 5.90
CA LEU A 433 31.56 -11.62 5.24
C LEU A 433 31.38 -10.12 5.41
N TYR A 434 30.20 -9.68 5.86
CA TYR A 434 29.83 -8.27 6.00
C TYR A 434 28.72 -8.07 7.02
N ILE A 435 28.58 -6.82 7.47
CA ILE A 435 27.51 -6.37 8.36
C ILE A 435 26.53 -5.58 7.51
N ALA A 436 25.29 -6.00 7.48
CA ALA A 436 24.23 -5.35 6.72
C ALA A 436 23.37 -4.46 7.62
N TYR A 437 23.14 -3.23 7.19
CA TYR A 437 22.10 -2.37 7.76
C TYR A 437 20.95 -2.27 6.78
N LYS A 438 19.76 -2.51 7.28
CA LYS A 438 18.57 -2.58 6.44
C LYS A 438 17.37 -1.94 7.12
N VAL A 439 16.54 -1.35 6.30
CA VAL A 439 15.17 -0.94 6.62
C VAL A 439 14.24 -2.01 6.09
N GLN A 440 14.03 -2.07 4.80
CA GLN A 440 13.32 -3.15 4.09
C GLN A 440 14.31 -4.11 3.41
N THR A 441 15.25 -3.57 2.67
CA THR A 441 16.42 -4.26 2.11
C THR A 441 17.70 -3.63 2.70
N ASN A 442 18.87 -4.18 2.38
CA ASN A 442 20.10 -3.56 2.80
C ASN A 442 20.27 -2.21 2.10
N PHE A 443 20.48 -1.14 2.85
CA PHE A 443 20.85 0.16 2.29
C PHE A 443 22.34 0.44 2.40
N VAL A 444 23.02 -0.17 3.39
CA VAL A 444 24.47 -0.18 3.47
C VAL A 444 24.98 -1.53 3.97
N ASP A 445 26.00 -2.05 3.33
CA ASP A 445 26.76 -3.22 3.74
C ASP A 445 28.18 -2.79 4.11
N ILE A 446 28.67 -3.20 5.28
CA ILE A 446 30.02 -2.87 5.76
C ILE A 446 30.85 -4.14 5.80
N VAL A 447 31.95 -4.16 5.06
CA VAL A 447 32.95 -5.22 5.10
C VAL A 447 34.13 -4.73 5.91
N PRO A 448 34.38 -5.28 7.12
CA PRO A 448 35.57 -4.98 7.89
C PRO A 448 36.84 -5.46 7.17
N GLN A 449 37.84 -4.59 7.13
CA GLN A 449 39.17 -4.90 6.63
C GLN A 449 40.23 -4.46 7.65
N LYS A 450 41.46 -4.95 7.54
CA LYS A 450 42.51 -4.64 8.52
C LYS A 450 42.84 -3.16 8.69
N ARG A 451 42.66 -2.35 7.62
CA ARG A 451 43.02 -0.92 7.61
C ARG A 451 41.90 0.00 7.10
N SER A 452 40.74 -0.53 6.85
CA SER A 452 39.58 0.24 6.34
C SER A 452 38.28 -0.46 6.62
N LEU A 453 37.19 0.30 6.59
CA LEU A 453 35.82 -0.21 6.43
C LEU A 453 35.42 0.01 5.00
N ARG A 454 35.08 -1.05 4.28
CA ARG A 454 34.53 -0.94 2.92
C ARG A 454 33.02 -0.93 3.01
N LEU A 455 32.42 0.18 2.60
CA LEU A 455 31.00 0.38 2.58
C LEU A 455 30.45 0.19 1.16
N SER A 456 29.33 -0.51 1.03
CA SER A 456 28.57 -0.63 -0.21
C SER A 456 27.19 -0.03 0.02
N LEU A 457 26.83 1.01 -0.74
CA LEU A 457 25.53 1.68 -0.62
C LEU A 457 24.59 1.19 -1.73
N ASN A 458 23.37 0.83 -1.35
CA ASN A 458 22.36 0.38 -2.26
C ASN A 458 21.58 1.57 -2.85
N ILE A 459 22.27 2.32 -3.69
CA ILE A 459 21.77 3.45 -4.45
C ILE A 459 22.42 3.41 -5.84
N PRO A 460 21.70 3.73 -6.96
CA PRO A 460 22.32 3.89 -8.27
C PRO A 460 23.37 4.98 -8.27
N PHE A 461 24.50 4.74 -8.92
CA PHE A 461 25.62 5.69 -8.89
C PHE A 461 25.29 7.06 -9.48
N ASN A 462 24.37 7.10 -10.48
CA ASN A 462 23.92 8.35 -11.09
C ASN A 462 22.91 9.16 -10.26
N GLU A 463 22.41 8.61 -9.16
CA GLU A 463 21.47 9.27 -8.23
C GLU A 463 22.18 9.77 -6.96
N VAL A 464 23.44 9.40 -6.75
CA VAL A 464 24.20 9.81 -5.58
C VAL A 464 24.65 11.27 -5.70
N ILE A 465 24.41 12.05 -4.65
CA ILE A 465 24.97 13.39 -4.49
C ILE A 465 26.20 13.29 -3.62
N ASP A 466 27.37 13.30 -4.26
CA ASP A 466 28.70 13.14 -3.62
C ASP A 466 29.56 14.39 -3.91
N PRO A 467 29.49 15.43 -3.07
CA PRO A 467 30.22 16.68 -3.32
C PRO A 467 31.74 16.55 -3.13
N GLU A 468 32.22 15.56 -2.39
CA GLU A 468 33.63 15.32 -2.14
C GLU A 468 34.28 14.31 -3.11
N GLY A 469 33.45 13.61 -3.92
CA GLY A 469 33.94 12.63 -4.90
C GLY A 469 34.57 11.38 -4.28
N ILE A 470 34.10 10.98 -3.09
CA ILE A 470 34.64 9.81 -2.37
C ILE A 470 34.00 8.48 -2.78
N CYS A 471 32.92 8.55 -3.58
CA CYS A 471 32.21 7.40 -4.08
C CYS A 471 32.87 6.80 -5.32
N ARG A 472 32.96 5.48 -5.35
CA ARG A 472 33.40 4.72 -6.51
C ARG A 472 32.21 4.00 -7.16
N ASN A 473 32.07 4.12 -8.48
CA ASN A 473 31.12 3.32 -9.24
C ASN A 473 31.62 1.89 -9.37
N VAL A 474 30.79 0.95 -8.95
CA VAL A 474 31.10 -0.49 -8.96
C VAL A 474 30.00 -1.32 -9.63
N LYS A 475 29.18 -0.66 -10.45
CA LYS A 475 28.15 -1.31 -11.28
C LYS A 475 28.78 -2.41 -12.14
N GLY A 476 28.19 -3.61 -12.09
CA GLY A 476 28.64 -4.76 -12.88
C GLY A 476 29.91 -5.45 -12.41
N LEU A 477 30.51 -5.02 -11.29
CA LEU A 477 31.65 -5.72 -10.68
C LEU A 477 31.15 -6.82 -9.73
N GLY A 478 31.61 -8.06 -9.95
CA GLY A 478 31.34 -9.19 -9.02
C GLY A 478 32.02 -8.97 -7.66
N ARG A 479 31.23 -8.73 -6.62
CA ARG A 479 31.73 -8.46 -5.26
C ARG A 479 30.70 -8.79 -4.17
N TRP A 480 31.17 -8.80 -2.93
CA TRP A 480 30.32 -8.90 -1.74
C TRP A 480 29.80 -7.51 -1.36
N GLY A 481 28.49 -7.34 -1.25
CA GLY A 481 27.75 -6.10 -0.96
C GLY A 481 26.79 -5.71 -2.05
N ASN A 482 25.67 -5.09 -1.67
CA ASN A 482 24.62 -4.66 -2.58
C ASN A 482 24.83 -3.22 -3.08
N GLY A 483 24.29 -2.89 -4.26
CA GLY A 483 24.30 -1.54 -4.80
C GLY A 483 25.45 -1.21 -5.74
N GLU A 484 25.43 0.00 -6.30
CA GLU A 484 26.37 0.45 -7.33
C GLU A 484 27.49 1.37 -6.79
N VAL A 485 27.41 1.75 -5.51
CA VAL A 485 28.31 2.71 -4.86
C VAL A 485 29.18 2.03 -3.82
N GLU A 486 30.49 2.31 -3.87
CA GLU A 486 31.48 1.82 -2.89
C GLU A 486 32.23 3.00 -2.29
N ILE A 487 32.45 2.97 -0.98
CA ILE A 487 33.24 3.94 -0.22
C ILE A 487 34.27 3.20 0.64
N MET A 488 35.48 3.72 0.71
CA MET A 488 36.54 3.22 1.59
C MET A 488 36.74 4.20 2.74
N MET A 489 36.47 3.77 3.96
CA MET A 489 36.61 4.58 5.15
C MET A 489 37.84 4.08 5.94
N ASN A 490 38.91 4.87 5.97
CA ASN A 490 40.18 4.52 6.65
C ASN A 490 40.28 5.17 8.03
N ASP A 491 39.62 6.30 8.21
CA ASP A 491 39.59 7.11 9.43
C ASP A 491 38.30 7.93 9.51
N SER A 492 38.15 8.83 10.45
CA SER A 492 36.98 9.66 10.66
C SER A 492 36.93 10.98 9.86
N SER A 493 37.91 11.25 8.98
CA SER A 493 38.02 12.54 8.26
C SER A 493 36.82 12.87 7.41
N HIS A 494 36.19 11.87 6.76
CA HIS A 494 35.01 12.02 5.91
C HIS A 494 33.72 11.49 6.57
N LEU A 495 33.69 11.37 7.91
CA LEU A 495 32.57 10.73 8.60
C LEU A 495 31.23 11.42 8.32
N GLU A 496 31.17 12.76 8.28
CA GLU A 496 29.93 13.49 8.03
C GLU A 496 29.45 13.24 6.61
N THR A 497 30.31 13.35 5.61
CA THR A 497 29.98 13.08 4.20
C THR A 497 29.52 11.63 4.00
N ILE A 498 30.21 10.66 4.63
CA ILE A 498 29.83 9.25 4.59
C ILE A 498 28.44 9.05 5.19
N MET A 499 28.12 9.73 6.29
CA MET A 499 26.78 9.63 6.91
C MET A 499 25.69 10.24 6.03
N GLU A 500 25.96 11.34 5.33
CA GLU A 500 25.03 11.93 4.37
C GLU A 500 24.76 10.98 3.20
N LEU A 501 25.79 10.34 2.67
CA LEU A 501 25.65 9.32 1.60
C LEU A 501 24.87 8.09 2.07
N ILE A 502 25.12 7.62 3.30
CA ILE A 502 24.36 6.52 3.91
C ILE A 502 22.88 6.95 4.12
N GLN A 503 22.63 8.20 4.52
CA GLN A 503 21.29 8.75 4.67
C GLN A 503 20.53 8.78 3.33
N GLN A 504 21.20 9.15 2.22
CA GLN A 504 20.58 9.09 0.88
C GLN A 504 20.14 7.67 0.53
N ALA A 505 21.00 6.68 0.76
CA ALA A 505 20.66 5.27 0.52
C ALA A 505 19.55 4.76 1.46
N CYS A 506 19.51 5.21 2.72
CA CYS A 506 18.47 4.90 3.69
C CYS A 506 17.13 5.51 3.28
N ASN A 507 17.09 6.82 2.95
CA ASN A 507 15.89 7.54 2.54
C ASN A 507 15.27 6.90 1.30
N ARG A 508 16.07 6.54 0.31
CA ARG A 508 15.60 5.81 -0.88
C ARG A 508 14.85 4.53 -0.51
N GLN A 509 15.37 3.75 0.46
CA GLN A 509 14.73 2.52 0.90
C GLN A 509 13.45 2.76 1.73
N ILE A 510 13.30 3.95 2.30
CA ILE A 510 12.10 4.38 3.01
C ILE A 510 11.04 4.89 2.02
N GLU A 511 11.46 5.55 0.94
CA GLU A 511 10.59 6.13 -0.09
C GLU A 511 10.11 5.11 -1.15
N GLU A 512 10.88 4.05 -1.42
CA GLU A 512 10.50 2.90 -2.27
C GLU A 512 9.56 1.92 -1.54
#